data_a4d174aca8c5998e45ac5b637356e016
#
_entry.id   a4d174aca8c5998e45ac5b637356e016
#
_cell.length_a   1.000
_cell.length_b   1.000
_cell.length_c   1.000
_cell.angle_alpha   90.00
_cell.angle_beta   90.00
_cell.angle_gamma   90.00
#
_symmetry.space_group_name_H-M   'P 1'
#
loop_
_entity.id
_entity.type
_entity.pdbx_description
1 polymer ?
#
loop_
_entity_poly.entity_id
_entity_poly.type
_entity_poly.pdbx_seq_one_letter_code
_entity_poly.pdbx_strand_id
1 'polypeptide(L)'
;MGDSRETFGPKAFVTGFPIKHSRSPLIHGYWLKTLGLPGSYRAHEVAPGGFADFIHSLKDGSSGFTGGNVTIPHKELAFRLADKPDALSQELGAANTLWLEDGALHATNTDGRGFIANLDERHPGWDRHGTAVVFGAGGASRAIIQAVRDRGFKEIHVVNRTVERARELADRFGPRVRAHPIGALAEVMSGAGLFINTTSLGMDGEPAPQLDFSPLAADAVVTDIVYVPLKTPILAQAEEQGFPIVDGLGMLLHQAVPGFEKWFGQRPIVDAALRALIIADMEAH
;
A
#
# COMPACT_ATOMS: atom_id res chain seq x y z
N MET A 1 -0.51 -31.24 -23.12
CA MET A 1 -1.90 -31.47 -22.66
C MET A 1 -2.03 -30.69 -21.37
N GLY A 2 -2.59 -29.48 -21.46
CA GLY A 2 -2.78 -28.61 -20.31
C GLY A 2 -3.92 -29.14 -19.46
N ASP A 3 -3.64 -29.38 -18.21
CA ASP A 3 -4.60 -29.78 -17.17
C ASP A 3 -5.55 -28.60 -16.89
N SER A 4 -6.64 -28.51 -17.64
CA SER A 4 -7.76 -27.59 -17.39
C SER A 4 -8.64 -28.17 -16.29
N ARG A 5 -8.10 -28.29 -15.06
CA ARG A 5 -8.96 -28.42 -13.90
C ARG A 5 -9.66 -27.10 -13.71
N GLU A 6 -10.95 -27.02 -14.07
CA GLU A 6 -11.83 -25.94 -13.59
C GLU A 6 -11.68 -25.92 -12.06
N THR A 7 -11.02 -24.90 -11.57
CA THR A 7 -10.90 -24.69 -10.11
C THR A 7 -12.26 -24.27 -9.57
N PHE A 8 -13.00 -25.26 -9.07
CA PHE A 8 -14.20 -24.98 -8.29
C PHE A 8 -13.76 -24.23 -7.03
N GLY A 9 -14.12 -22.97 -6.92
CA GLY A 9 -13.80 -22.14 -5.76
C GLY A 9 -13.93 -20.64 -6.06
N PRO A 10 -13.78 -19.80 -5.04
CA PRO A 10 -13.84 -18.34 -5.19
C PRO A 10 -12.83 -17.83 -6.20
N LYS A 11 -13.22 -16.84 -6.99
CA LYS A 11 -12.34 -16.17 -7.96
C LYS A 11 -12.16 -14.72 -7.54
N ALA A 12 -10.92 -14.30 -7.35
CA ALA A 12 -10.59 -12.93 -7.01
C ALA A 12 -9.64 -12.31 -8.05
N PHE A 13 -9.49 -10.99 -8.02
CA PHE A 13 -8.73 -10.22 -9.00
C PHE A 13 -7.86 -9.15 -8.37
N VAL A 14 -6.90 -8.65 -9.15
CA VAL A 14 -6.37 -7.30 -9.02
C VAL A 14 -6.70 -6.54 -10.28
N THR A 15 -7.23 -5.32 -10.14
CA THR A 15 -7.54 -4.44 -11.26
C THR A 15 -6.86 -3.09 -11.14
N GLY A 16 -6.46 -2.54 -12.28
CA GLY A 16 -5.78 -1.26 -12.45
C GLY A 16 -5.50 -1.00 -13.91
N PHE A 17 -4.80 0.09 -14.23
CA PHE A 17 -4.40 0.39 -15.60
C PHE A 17 -3.10 1.22 -15.65
N PRO A 18 -2.00 0.66 -16.19
CA PRO A 18 -1.80 -0.75 -16.55
C PRO A 18 -1.69 -1.67 -15.33
N ILE A 19 -1.93 -3.00 -15.48
CA ILE A 19 -1.89 -3.96 -14.37
C ILE A 19 -0.90 -5.11 -14.57
N LYS A 20 -0.24 -5.19 -15.71
CA LYS A 20 0.62 -6.32 -16.12
C LYS A 20 1.76 -6.63 -15.15
N HIS A 21 2.26 -5.61 -14.44
CA HIS A 21 3.39 -5.73 -13.51
C HIS A 21 2.98 -6.01 -12.06
N SER A 22 1.69 -6.25 -11.83
CA SER A 22 1.20 -6.54 -10.47
C SER A 22 1.68 -7.90 -9.98
N ARG A 23 2.31 -7.92 -8.82
CA ARG A 23 2.76 -9.14 -8.13
C ARG A 23 1.68 -9.79 -7.27
N SER A 24 0.51 -9.16 -7.16
CA SER A 24 -0.60 -9.72 -6.38
C SER A 24 -1.02 -11.13 -6.82
N PRO A 25 -1.06 -11.50 -8.13
CA PRO A 25 -1.36 -12.87 -8.53
C PRO A 25 -0.34 -13.91 -7.99
N LEU A 26 0.93 -13.54 -7.91
CA LEU A 26 1.97 -14.42 -7.37
C LEU A 26 1.80 -14.59 -5.85
N ILE A 27 1.52 -13.52 -5.12
CA ILE A 27 1.27 -13.52 -3.68
C ILE A 27 0.07 -14.42 -3.33
N HIS A 28 -1.07 -14.14 -3.94
CA HIS A 28 -2.30 -14.89 -3.64
C HIS A 28 -2.24 -16.33 -4.16
N GLY A 29 -1.58 -16.57 -5.30
CA GLY A 29 -1.33 -17.91 -5.82
C GLY A 29 -0.45 -18.75 -4.90
N TYR A 30 0.58 -18.15 -4.29
CA TYR A 30 1.39 -18.79 -3.25
C TYR A 30 0.53 -19.26 -2.08
N TRP A 31 -0.32 -18.40 -1.52
CA TRP A 31 -1.16 -18.77 -0.40
C TRP A 31 -2.22 -19.81 -0.75
N LEU A 32 -2.88 -19.69 -1.90
CA LEU A 32 -3.82 -20.74 -2.36
C LEU A 32 -3.15 -22.11 -2.43
N LYS A 33 -1.93 -22.16 -2.97
CA LYS A 33 -1.16 -23.40 -3.09
C LYS A 33 -0.72 -23.93 -1.73
N THR A 34 -0.14 -23.09 -0.88
CA THR A 34 0.42 -23.55 0.43
C THR A 34 -0.64 -23.94 1.43
N LEU A 35 -1.82 -23.30 1.37
CA LEU A 35 -2.97 -23.63 2.22
C LEU A 35 -3.88 -24.72 1.63
N GLY A 36 -3.61 -25.17 0.40
CA GLY A 36 -4.42 -26.20 -0.27
C GLY A 36 -5.87 -25.74 -0.52
N LEU A 37 -6.09 -24.43 -0.70
CA LEU A 37 -7.43 -23.87 -0.88
C LEU A 37 -7.83 -23.88 -2.36
N PRO A 38 -9.09 -24.21 -2.67
CA PRO A 38 -9.63 -24.05 -4.02
C PRO A 38 -9.84 -22.58 -4.34
N GLY A 39 -9.70 -22.21 -5.62
CA GLY A 39 -9.96 -20.85 -6.09
C GLY A 39 -8.86 -20.34 -7.02
N SER A 40 -8.98 -19.08 -7.40
CA SER A 40 -8.00 -18.43 -8.26
C SER A 40 -7.92 -16.92 -7.99
N TYR A 41 -6.74 -16.37 -8.25
CA TYR A 41 -6.51 -14.93 -8.21
C TYR A 41 -5.74 -14.52 -9.48
N ARG A 42 -6.24 -13.49 -10.19
CA ARG A 42 -5.64 -13.06 -11.45
C ARG A 42 -5.63 -11.55 -11.65
N ALA A 43 -4.72 -11.07 -12.49
CA ALA A 43 -4.78 -9.71 -13.00
C ALA A 43 -5.96 -9.58 -13.97
N HIS A 44 -6.71 -8.49 -13.84
CA HIS A 44 -7.84 -8.12 -14.70
C HIS A 44 -7.72 -6.64 -15.04
N GLU A 45 -7.10 -6.36 -16.20
CA GLU A 45 -6.87 -4.99 -16.62
C GLU A 45 -8.18 -4.34 -17.04
N VAL A 46 -8.45 -3.16 -16.49
CA VAL A 46 -9.64 -2.36 -16.83
C VAL A 46 -9.21 -0.92 -17.07
N ALA A 47 -9.43 -0.43 -18.28
CA ALA A 47 -9.20 0.98 -18.60
C ALA A 47 -10.16 1.90 -17.82
N PRO A 48 -9.78 3.17 -17.57
CA PRO A 48 -10.59 4.08 -16.75
C PRO A 48 -12.05 4.20 -17.17
N GLY A 49 -12.34 4.23 -18.48
CA GLY A 49 -13.70 4.33 -18.99
C GLY A 49 -14.58 3.09 -18.80
N GLY A 50 -13.98 1.91 -18.58
CA GLY A 50 -14.71 0.63 -18.39
C GLY A 50 -14.88 0.23 -16.92
N PHE A 51 -14.31 0.98 -15.97
CA PHE A 51 -14.28 0.54 -14.58
C PHE A 51 -15.66 0.51 -13.91
N ALA A 52 -16.55 1.46 -14.24
CA ALA A 52 -17.92 1.46 -13.71
C ALA A 52 -18.72 0.23 -14.18
N ASP A 53 -18.60 -0.15 -15.46
CA ASP A 53 -19.26 -1.34 -16.00
C ASP A 53 -18.70 -2.62 -15.36
N PHE A 54 -17.39 -2.66 -15.13
CA PHE A 54 -16.77 -3.78 -14.39
C PHE A 54 -17.34 -3.90 -12.98
N ILE A 55 -17.49 -2.79 -12.23
CA ILE A 55 -18.10 -2.81 -10.90
C ILE A 55 -19.57 -3.26 -10.95
N HIS A 56 -20.34 -2.86 -11.98
CA HIS A 56 -21.70 -3.37 -12.17
C HIS A 56 -21.71 -4.88 -12.38
N SER A 57 -20.84 -5.41 -13.25
CA SER A 57 -20.71 -6.85 -13.48
C SER A 57 -20.25 -7.64 -12.25
N LEU A 58 -19.52 -6.99 -11.33
CA LEU A 58 -19.16 -7.58 -10.03
C LEU A 58 -20.41 -7.68 -9.13
N LYS A 59 -21.22 -6.61 -9.06
CA LYS A 59 -22.43 -6.55 -8.23
C LYS A 59 -23.53 -7.51 -8.66
N ASP A 60 -23.75 -7.63 -9.97
CA ASP A 60 -24.78 -8.54 -10.52
C ASP A 60 -24.30 -10.00 -10.67
N GLY A 61 -23.02 -10.26 -10.34
CA GLY A 61 -22.41 -11.59 -10.38
C GLY A 61 -21.98 -12.04 -11.78
N SER A 62 -22.24 -11.28 -12.85
CA SER A 62 -21.89 -11.67 -14.23
C SER A 62 -20.39 -11.74 -14.49
N SER A 63 -19.58 -11.02 -13.72
CA SER A 63 -18.12 -11.11 -13.76
C SER A 63 -17.57 -12.46 -13.28
N GLY A 64 -18.34 -13.18 -12.45
CA GLY A 64 -17.95 -14.43 -11.80
C GLY A 64 -16.88 -14.28 -10.72
N PHE A 65 -16.50 -13.05 -10.31
CA PHE A 65 -15.60 -12.80 -9.20
C PHE A 65 -16.35 -12.60 -7.89
N THR A 66 -15.74 -12.99 -6.78
CA THR A 66 -16.23 -12.75 -5.41
C THR A 66 -15.72 -11.44 -4.81
N GLY A 67 -14.69 -10.85 -5.41
CA GLY A 67 -14.06 -9.62 -5.00
C GLY A 67 -12.64 -9.51 -5.53
N GLY A 68 -11.89 -8.50 -5.07
CA GLY A 68 -10.51 -8.30 -5.52
C GLY A 68 -9.86 -7.03 -5.00
N ASN A 69 -8.59 -6.85 -5.38
CA ASN A 69 -7.87 -5.60 -5.13
C ASN A 69 -8.06 -4.61 -6.28
N VAL A 70 -8.00 -3.34 -5.90
CA VAL A 70 -8.05 -2.22 -6.83
C VAL A 70 -6.81 -1.36 -6.63
N THR A 71 -6.12 -1.04 -7.72
CA THR A 71 -4.99 -0.12 -7.71
C THR A 71 -5.23 1.08 -8.62
N ILE A 72 -4.19 1.88 -8.87
CA ILE A 72 -4.23 3.06 -9.72
C ILE A 72 -4.79 2.70 -11.11
N PRO A 73 -5.68 3.54 -11.67
CA PRO A 73 -6.20 4.81 -11.15
C PRO A 73 -7.56 4.70 -10.44
N HIS A 74 -8.03 3.50 -10.09
CA HIS A 74 -9.42 3.21 -9.79
C HIS A 74 -9.83 3.30 -8.32
N LYS A 75 -8.90 3.48 -7.37
CA LYS A 75 -9.18 3.42 -5.92
C LYS A 75 -10.26 4.38 -5.44
N GLU A 76 -10.30 5.61 -5.98
CA GLU A 76 -11.34 6.60 -5.62
C GLU A 76 -12.70 6.23 -6.19
N LEU A 77 -12.73 5.74 -7.44
CA LEU A 77 -13.97 5.32 -8.07
C LEU A 77 -14.51 4.03 -7.45
N ALA A 78 -13.64 3.11 -7.05
CA ALA A 78 -14.02 1.90 -6.31
C ALA A 78 -14.73 2.24 -5.00
N PHE A 79 -14.19 3.21 -4.24
CA PHE A 79 -14.86 3.74 -3.05
C PHE A 79 -16.25 4.30 -3.35
N ARG A 80 -16.37 5.14 -4.38
CA ARG A 80 -17.66 5.79 -4.74
C ARG A 80 -18.72 4.82 -5.23
N LEU A 81 -18.31 3.71 -5.88
CA LEU A 81 -19.21 2.74 -6.47
C LEU A 81 -19.55 1.58 -5.52
N ALA A 82 -18.86 1.42 -4.40
CA ALA A 82 -19.18 0.43 -3.40
C ALA A 82 -20.52 0.74 -2.70
N ASP A 83 -21.29 -0.30 -2.35
CA ASP A 83 -22.56 -0.12 -1.65
C ASP A 83 -22.32 0.13 -0.16
N LYS A 84 -21.31 -0.52 0.41
CA LYS A 84 -20.96 -0.46 1.83
C LYS A 84 -19.45 -0.20 2.03
N PRO A 85 -18.97 1.02 1.72
CA PRO A 85 -17.62 1.39 2.10
C PRO A 85 -17.51 1.52 3.63
N ASP A 86 -16.44 0.97 4.21
CA ASP A 86 -16.21 1.09 5.65
C ASP A 86 -15.76 2.51 6.05
N ALA A 87 -15.71 2.79 7.36
CA ALA A 87 -15.33 4.10 7.88
C ALA A 87 -13.92 4.52 7.43
N LEU A 88 -12.99 3.57 7.29
CA LEU A 88 -11.64 3.86 6.83
C LEU A 88 -11.61 4.29 5.36
N SER A 89 -12.28 3.56 4.48
CA SER A 89 -12.35 3.95 3.06
C SER A 89 -13.12 5.26 2.85
N GLN A 90 -14.10 5.57 3.71
CA GLN A 90 -14.80 6.87 3.72
C GLN A 90 -13.84 8.00 4.12
N GLU A 91 -13.06 7.84 5.18
CA GLU A 91 -12.07 8.82 5.61
C GLU A 91 -11.00 9.05 4.54
N LEU A 92 -10.50 7.98 3.91
CA LEU A 92 -9.50 8.07 2.85
C LEU A 92 -10.06 8.57 1.51
N GLY A 93 -11.36 8.41 1.27
CA GLY A 93 -11.97 8.64 -0.03
C GLY A 93 -11.47 7.67 -1.11
N ALA A 94 -10.97 6.49 -0.72
CA ALA A 94 -10.36 5.51 -1.61
C ALA A 94 -10.41 4.10 -1.03
N ALA A 95 -10.67 3.10 -1.87
CA ALA A 95 -10.66 1.69 -1.51
C ALA A 95 -9.70 0.90 -2.41
N ASN A 96 -8.97 -0.04 -1.82
CA ASN A 96 -8.10 -0.95 -2.56
C ASN A 96 -8.53 -2.42 -2.48
N THR A 97 -9.58 -2.73 -1.69
CA THR A 97 -10.06 -4.10 -1.45
C THR A 97 -11.58 -4.12 -1.47
N LEU A 98 -12.14 -4.96 -2.34
CA LEU A 98 -13.57 -5.13 -2.58
C LEU A 98 -13.98 -6.58 -2.32
N TRP A 99 -15.18 -6.80 -1.77
CA TRP A 99 -15.76 -8.14 -1.65
C TRP A 99 -17.30 -8.07 -1.67
N LEU A 100 -17.91 -9.15 -2.15
CA LEU A 100 -19.36 -9.32 -2.09
C LEU A 100 -19.74 -10.04 -0.79
N GLU A 101 -20.67 -9.49 -0.05
CA GLU A 101 -21.22 -10.07 1.17
C GLU A 101 -22.69 -9.65 1.30
N ASP A 102 -23.58 -10.62 1.51
CA ASP A 102 -25.04 -10.39 1.62
C ASP A 102 -25.64 -9.59 0.46
N GLY A 103 -25.18 -9.85 -0.77
CA GLY A 103 -25.67 -9.21 -1.98
C GLY A 103 -25.23 -7.75 -2.15
N ALA A 104 -24.33 -7.24 -1.31
CA ALA A 104 -23.79 -5.89 -1.40
C ALA A 104 -22.28 -5.90 -1.67
N LEU A 105 -21.78 -4.90 -2.38
CA LEU A 105 -20.37 -4.69 -2.60
C LEU A 105 -19.77 -3.86 -1.46
N HIS A 106 -18.98 -4.52 -0.64
CA HIS A 106 -18.20 -3.89 0.44
C HIS A 106 -16.86 -3.39 -0.07
N ALA A 107 -16.33 -2.36 0.60
CA ALA A 107 -15.03 -1.78 0.27
C ALA A 107 -14.27 -1.36 1.53
N THR A 108 -12.96 -1.59 1.52
CA THR A 108 -12.02 -1.11 2.53
C THR A 108 -10.70 -0.68 1.89
N ASN A 109 -9.82 -0.09 2.72
CA ASN A 109 -8.45 0.20 2.31
C ASN A 109 -7.47 -0.49 3.26
N THR A 110 -6.61 -1.34 2.72
CA THR A 110 -5.66 -2.15 3.48
C THR A 110 -4.22 -1.63 3.42
N ASP A 111 -3.95 -0.55 2.66
CA ASP A 111 -2.59 -0.03 2.44
C ASP A 111 -1.94 0.40 3.76
N GLY A 112 -2.64 1.17 4.60
CA GLY A 112 -2.13 1.62 5.88
C GLY A 112 -1.85 0.48 6.86
N ARG A 113 -2.72 -0.55 6.88
CA ARG A 113 -2.51 -1.76 7.69
C ARG A 113 -1.28 -2.52 7.24
N GLY A 114 -1.08 -2.64 5.92
CA GLY A 114 0.12 -3.27 5.35
C GLY A 114 1.39 -2.52 5.72
N PHE A 115 1.35 -1.19 5.67
CA PHE A 115 2.48 -0.35 6.05
C PHE A 115 2.87 -0.52 7.53
N ILE A 116 1.91 -0.43 8.45
CA ILE A 116 2.17 -0.61 9.89
C ILE A 116 2.69 -2.02 10.19
N ALA A 117 2.08 -3.06 9.61
CA ALA A 117 2.51 -4.44 9.83
C ALA A 117 3.95 -4.70 9.35
N ASN A 118 4.36 -4.07 8.23
CA ASN A 118 5.75 -4.13 7.76
C ASN A 118 6.72 -3.51 8.77
N LEU A 119 6.41 -2.34 9.29
CA LEU A 119 7.24 -1.68 10.30
C LEU A 119 7.29 -2.47 11.61
N ASP A 120 6.16 -2.98 12.08
CA ASP A 120 6.07 -3.79 13.31
C ASP A 120 6.91 -5.08 13.20
N GLU A 121 6.94 -5.72 12.01
CA GLU A 121 7.75 -6.92 11.77
C GLU A 121 9.24 -6.60 11.62
N ARG A 122 9.57 -5.56 10.85
CA ARG A 122 10.96 -5.31 10.42
C ARG A 122 11.77 -4.48 11.40
N HIS A 123 11.13 -3.60 12.18
CA HIS A 123 11.79 -2.73 13.14
C HIS A 123 10.91 -2.48 14.37
N PRO A 124 10.71 -3.47 15.28
CA PRO A 124 9.92 -3.29 16.49
C PRO A 124 10.39 -2.09 17.32
N GLY A 125 9.43 -1.23 17.71
CA GLY A 125 9.70 0.00 18.43
C GLY A 125 9.99 1.22 17.54
N TRP A 126 9.74 1.14 16.25
CA TRP A 126 9.82 2.25 15.29
C TRP A 126 8.95 3.46 15.66
N ASP A 127 7.92 3.26 16.46
CA ASP A 127 6.91 4.23 16.87
C ASP A 127 7.19 4.91 18.22
N ARG A 128 8.43 4.81 18.74
CA ARG A 128 8.82 5.41 20.05
C ARG A 128 8.75 6.93 20.06
N HIS A 129 8.99 7.55 18.91
CA HIS A 129 8.93 8.98 18.73
C HIS A 129 7.52 9.42 18.30
N GLY A 130 7.14 10.61 18.71
CA GLY A 130 5.81 11.15 18.40
C GLY A 130 5.73 11.95 17.09
N THR A 131 6.85 12.08 16.35
CA THR A 131 6.94 12.92 15.14
C THR A 131 7.37 12.11 13.94
N ALA A 132 6.64 12.26 12.83
CA ALA A 132 6.93 11.64 11.55
C ALA A 132 7.00 12.68 10.42
N VAL A 133 7.85 12.41 9.43
CA VAL A 133 7.93 13.16 8.19
C VAL A 133 7.46 12.27 7.04
N VAL A 134 6.44 12.70 6.32
CA VAL A 134 5.91 12.04 5.12
C VAL A 134 6.35 12.86 3.91
N PHE A 135 7.24 12.30 3.12
CA PHE A 135 7.76 12.91 1.91
C PHE A 135 6.92 12.47 0.71
N GLY A 136 6.07 13.37 0.23
CA GLY A 136 5.08 13.13 -0.82
C GLY A 136 3.64 13.33 -0.35
N ALA A 137 2.77 13.81 -1.24
CA ALA A 137 1.34 14.01 -1.04
C ALA A 137 0.54 13.40 -2.20
N GLY A 138 0.87 12.14 -2.55
CA GLY A 138 0.19 11.37 -3.59
C GLY A 138 -0.97 10.52 -3.04
N GLY A 139 -1.57 9.69 -3.89
CA GLY A 139 -2.70 8.83 -3.51
C GLY A 139 -2.37 7.86 -2.38
N ALA A 140 -1.16 7.30 -2.36
CA ALA A 140 -0.75 6.36 -1.31
C ALA A 140 -0.51 7.03 0.05
N SER A 141 -0.08 8.31 0.06
CA SER A 141 0.21 9.03 1.31
C SER A 141 -1.00 9.18 2.22
N ARG A 142 -2.23 9.21 1.68
CA ARG A 142 -3.47 9.26 2.48
C ARG A 142 -3.54 8.11 3.48
N ALA A 143 -3.36 6.88 3.01
CA ALA A 143 -3.43 5.68 3.86
C ALA A 143 -2.27 5.64 4.88
N ILE A 144 -1.09 6.10 4.48
CA ILE A 144 0.09 6.16 5.35
C ILE A 144 -0.11 7.19 6.47
N ILE A 145 -0.53 8.42 6.14
CA ILE A 145 -0.78 9.49 7.11
C ILE A 145 -1.85 9.05 8.12
N GLN A 146 -2.96 8.49 7.64
CA GLN A 146 -4.02 7.97 8.50
C GLN A 146 -3.49 6.90 9.46
N ALA A 147 -2.74 5.92 8.94
CA ALA A 147 -2.22 4.81 9.74
C ALA A 147 -1.21 5.28 10.81
N VAL A 148 -0.31 6.21 10.46
CA VAL A 148 0.66 6.81 11.38
C VAL A 148 -0.04 7.65 12.45
N ARG A 149 -1.05 8.45 12.07
CA ARG A 149 -1.89 9.20 13.01
C ARG A 149 -2.56 8.29 14.02
N ASP A 150 -3.17 7.20 13.55
CA ASP A 150 -3.92 6.26 14.40
C ASP A 150 -2.97 5.37 15.24
N ARG A 151 -1.72 5.20 14.81
CA ARG A 151 -0.66 4.60 15.63
C ARG A 151 -0.30 5.46 16.86
N GLY A 152 -0.67 6.75 16.85
CA GLY A 152 -0.50 7.63 17.99
C GLY A 152 0.53 8.74 17.82
N PHE A 153 1.06 8.95 16.63
CA PHE A 153 1.95 10.07 16.33
C PHE A 153 1.24 11.41 16.60
N LYS A 154 1.95 12.30 17.26
CA LYS A 154 1.43 13.60 17.70
C LYS A 154 1.60 14.68 16.64
N GLU A 155 2.67 14.56 15.85
CA GLU A 155 2.99 15.47 14.75
C GLU A 155 3.38 14.68 13.50
N ILE A 156 2.75 15.01 12.39
CA ILE A 156 3.00 14.41 11.08
C ILE A 156 3.22 15.55 10.09
N HIS A 157 4.47 15.69 9.65
CA HIS A 157 4.87 16.73 8.70
C HIS A 157 4.80 16.17 7.27
N VAL A 158 3.87 16.67 6.47
CA VAL A 158 3.74 16.28 5.07
C VAL A 158 4.49 17.27 4.21
N VAL A 159 5.55 16.82 3.55
CA VAL A 159 6.40 17.65 2.69
C VAL A 159 6.15 17.29 1.24
N ASN A 160 5.79 18.27 0.42
CA ASN A 160 5.54 18.02 -1.00
C ASN A 160 5.99 19.19 -1.88
N ARG A 161 6.39 18.87 -3.13
CA ARG A 161 6.75 19.89 -4.12
C ARG A 161 5.62 20.88 -4.36
N THR A 162 4.39 20.40 -4.50
CA THR A 162 3.17 21.20 -4.58
C THR A 162 2.55 21.22 -3.19
N VAL A 163 2.80 22.29 -2.43
CA VAL A 163 2.38 22.40 -1.02
C VAL A 163 0.87 22.35 -0.85
N GLU A 164 0.10 22.76 -1.85
CA GLU A 164 -1.37 22.70 -1.85
C GLU A 164 -1.88 21.28 -1.64
N ARG A 165 -1.25 20.28 -2.27
CA ARG A 165 -1.59 18.87 -2.05
C ARG A 165 -1.33 18.41 -0.62
N ALA A 166 -0.27 18.91 0.00
CA ALA A 166 0.01 18.63 1.41
C ALA A 166 -1.02 19.30 2.33
N ARG A 167 -1.49 20.52 1.99
CA ARG A 167 -2.56 21.23 2.72
C ARG A 167 -3.88 20.46 2.66
N GLU A 168 -4.26 19.94 1.50
CA GLU A 168 -5.46 19.10 1.36
C GLU A 168 -5.43 17.89 2.30
N LEU A 169 -4.23 17.31 2.50
CA LEU A 169 -4.04 16.20 3.45
C LEU A 169 -4.11 16.68 4.91
N ALA A 170 -3.50 17.82 5.23
CA ALA A 170 -3.59 18.40 6.56
C ALA A 170 -5.03 18.74 6.93
N ASP A 171 -5.80 19.35 6.03
CA ASP A 171 -7.21 19.68 6.22
C ASP A 171 -8.06 18.41 6.43
N ARG A 172 -7.75 17.35 5.70
CA ARG A 172 -8.46 16.06 5.79
C ARG A 172 -8.22 15.32 7.10
N PHE A 173 -6.96 15.27 7.55
CA PHE A 173 -6.56 14.41 8.68
C PHE A 173 -6.43 15.15 10.01
N GLY A 174 -6.65 16.47 10.01
CA GLY A 174 -6.78 17.28 11.21
C GLY A 174 -5.45 17.79 11.79
N PRO A 175 -5.47 18.39 12.97
CA PRO A 175 -4.42 19.30 13.46
C PRO A 175 -3.08 18.64 13.77
N ARG A 176 -3.01 17.32 13.81
CA ARG A 176 -1.73 16.58 13.93
C ARG A 176 -0.93 16.56 12.65
N VAL A 177 -1.55 16.86 11.50
CA VAL A 177 -0.93 16.84 10.18
C VAL A 177 -0.64 18.26 9.74
N ARG A 178 0.60 18.54 9.38
CA ARG A 178 1.06 19.86 8.97
C ARG A 178 1.68 19.80 7.58
N ALA A 179 1.30 20.75 6.74
CA ALA A 179 1.77 20.83 5.36
C ALA A 179 2.99 21.73 5.22
N HIS A 180 4.00 21.28 4.48
CA HIS A 180 5.24 22.00 4.27
C HIS A 180 5.67 21.98 2.80
N PRO A 181 6.28 23.08 2.31
CA PRO A 181 6.97 23.06 1.02
C PRO A 181 8.28 22.25 1.12
N ILE A 182 8.80 21.82 -0.03
CA ILE A 182 10.01 20.98 -0.08
C ILE A 182 11.23 21.66 0.57
N GLY A 183 11.32 22.98 0.50
CA GLY A 183 12.41 23.74 1.12
C GLY A 183 12.45 23.68 2.65
N ALA A 184 11.37 23.27 3.30
CA ALA A 184 11.32 23.12 4.75
C ALA A 184 11.75 21.70 5.23
N LEU A 185 12.14 20.80 4.33
CA LEU A 185 12.39 19.39 4.64
C LEU A 185 13.41 19.21 5.77
N ALA A 186 14.55 19.88 5.70
CA ALA A 186 15.61 19.78 6.72
C ALA A 186 15.12 20.27 8.09
N GLU A 187 14.31 21.33 8.14
CA GLU A 187 13.74 21.87 9.37
C GLU A 187 12.78 20.87 10.04
N VAL A 188 11.84 20.31 9.26
CA VAL A 188 10.83 19.39 9.80
C VAL A 188 11.35 18.01 10.12
N MET A 189 12.51 17.62 9.60
CA MET A 189 13.22 16.40 10.00
C MET A 189 13.85 16.52 11.39
N SER A 190 14.02 17.74 11.92
CA SER A 190 14.72 17.93 13.20
C SER A 190 14.04 17.18 14.35
N GLY A 191 14.73 16.14 14.85
CA GLY A 191 14.26 15.29 15.94
C GLY A 191 13.10 14.34 15.60
N ALA A 192 12.68 14.26 14.33
CA ALA A 192 11.67 13.30 13.90
C ALA A 192 12.21 11.86 13.98
N GLY A 193 11.39 10.93 14.45
CA GLY A 193 11.77 9.53 14.63
C GLY A 193 11.39 8.63 13.47
N LEU A 194 10.64 9.14 12.51
CA LEU A 194 10.20 8.37 11.34
C LEU A 194 10.22 9.24 10.08
N PHE A 195 10.94 8.79 9.06
CA PHE A 195 10.89 9.37 7.73
C PHE A 195 10.28 8.37 6.75
N ILE A 196 9.30 8.81 5.96
CA ILE A 196 8.55 7.96 5.04
C ILE A 196 8.58 8.57 3.65
N ASN A 197 9.21 7.91 2.68
CA ASN A 197 9.02 8.26 1.27
C ASN A 197 7.71 7.67 0.76
N THR A 198 6.81 8.52 0.27
CA THR A 198 5.57 8.14 -0.41
C THR A 198 5.51 8.66 -1.85
N THR A 199 6.64 9.14 -2.37
CA THR A 199 6.79 9.56 -3.77
C THR A 199 7.19 8.37 -4.64
N SER A 200 7.21 8.58 -5.96
CA SER A 200 7.79 7.63 -6.91
C SER A 200 9.29 7.85 -7.15
N LEU A 201 9.93 8.76 -6.42
CA LEU A 201 11.36 9.04 -6.58
C LEU A 201 12.19 7.79 -6.23
N GLY A 202 13.10 7.43 -7.12
CA GLY A 202 13.92 6.22 -6.98
C GLY A 202 13.23 4.92 -7.42
N MET A 203 12.00 4.97 -7.92
CA MET A 203 11.27 3.83 -8.47
C MET A 203 11.81 3.49 -9.87
N ASP A 204 11.95 2.20 -10.18
CA ASP A 204 12.34 1.69 -11.50
C ASP A 204 13.64 2.32 -12.05
N GLY A 205 14.57 2.69 -11.17
CA GLY A 205 15.83 3.33 -11.54
C GLY A 205 15.75 4.84 -11.77
N GLU A 206 14.60 5.47 -11.54
CA GLU A 206 14.47 6.92 -11.58
C GLU A 206 15.36 7.59 -10.51
N PRO A 207 15.90 8.78 -10.79
CA PRO A 207 16.76 9.47 -9.84
C PRO A 207 16.00 9.88 -8.57
N ALA A 208 16.69 9.82 -7.45
CA ALA A 208 16.22 10.38 -6.18
C ALA A 208 17.08 11.59 -5.80
N PRO A 209 16.53 12.57 -5.07
CA PRO A 209 17.31 13.69 -4.55
C PRO A 209 18.33 13.20 -3.53
N GLN A 210 19.43 13.94 -3.39
CA GLN A 210 20.35 13.76 -2.26
C GLN A 210 19.67 14.31 -1.01
N LEU A 211 19.52 13.45 0.01
CA LEU A 211 18.89 13.78 1.28
C LEU A 211 19.93 13.70 2.42
N ASP A 212 19.94 14.71 3.26
CA ASP A 212 20.66 14.70 4.51
C ASP A 212 19.69 14.30 5.63
N PHE A 213 19.89 13.11 6.18
CA PHE A 213 19.09 12.58 7.29
C PHE A 213 19.64 12.95 8.67
N SER A 214 20.80 13.62 8.75
CA SER A 214 21.43 13.98 10.04
C SER A 214 20.53 14.79 10.99
N PRO A 215 19.49 15.55 10.55
CA PRO A 215 18.57 16.21 11.47
C PRO A 215 17.59 15.27 12.20
N LEU A 216 17.39 14.05 11.73
CA LEU A 216 16.50 13.08 12.38
C LEU A 216 17.00 12.70 13.78
N ALA A 217 16.12 12.15 14.60
CA ALA A 217 16.53 11.52 15.86
C ALA A 217 17.55 10.40 15.58
N ALA A 218 18.52 10.21 16.48
CA ALA A 218 19.64 9.29 16.26
C ALA A 218 19.21 7.81 16.03
N ASP A 219 18.05 7.42 16.54
CA ASP A 219 17.45 6.09 16.37
C ASP A 219 16.20 6.12 15.46
N ALA A 220 16.09 7.16 14.63
CA ALA A 220 15.00 7.28 13.66
C ALA A 220 15.02 6.15 12.62
N VAL A 221 13.85 5.80 12.11
CA VAL A 221 13.69 4.83 11.04
C VAL A 221 13.37 5.56 9.73
N VAL A 222 14.05 5.17 8.66
CA VAL A 222 13.76 5.63 7.30
C VAL A 222 13.08 4.50 6.52
N THR A 223 11.93 4.78 5.96
CA THR A 223 11.16 3.79 5.18
C THR A 223 10.71 4.36 3.85
N ASP A 224 10.52 3.48 2.89
CA ASP A 224 10.05 3.79 1.54
C ASP A 224 8.91 2.85 1.18
N ILE A 225 7.83 3.38 0.59
CA ILE A 225 6.74 2.53 0.07
C ILE A 225 7.04 1.98 -1.32
N VAL A 226 8.04 2.52 -2.01
CA VAL A 226 8.61 1.94 -3.23
C VAL A 226 9.38 0.67 -2.84
N TYR A 227 9.24 -0.37 -3.66
CA TYR A 227 9.89 -1.67 -3.43
C TYR A 227 10.62 -2.21 -4.67
N VAL A 228 10.63 -1.47 -5.77
CA VAL A 228 11.45 -1.76 -6.96
C VAL A 228 12.29 -0.51 -7.28
N PRO A 229 13.60 -0.57 -7.09
CA PRO A 229 14.39 -1.66 -6.49
C PRO A 229 14.04 -1.87 -5.00
N LEU A 230 14.38 -3.04 -4.44
CA LEU A 230 14.11 -3.36 -3.03
C LEU A 230 14.78 -2.35 -2.07
N LYS A 231 16.04 -2.01 -2.33
CA LYS A 231 16.75 -0.91 -1.68
C LYS A 231 16.77 0.29 -2.64
N THR A 232 15.84 1.22 -2.40
CA THR A 232 15.76 2.46 -3.20
C THR A 232 16.97 3.36 -2.94
N PRO A 233 17.29 4.32 -3.84
CA PRO A 233 18.36 5.29 -3.58
C PRO A 233 18.17 6.09 -2.28
N ILE A 234 16.93 6.35 -1.87
CA ILE A 234 16.62 7.02 -0.59
C ILE A 234 16.99 6.15 0.60
N LEU A 235 16.64 4.86 0.57
CA LEU A 235 17.04 3.91 1.60
C LEU A 235 18.55 3.70 1.66
N ALA A 236 19.21 3.63 0.50
CA ALA A 236 20.67 3.50 0.44
C ALA A 236 21.37 4.70 1.10
N GLN A 237 20.95 5.93 0.81
CA GLN A 237 21.48 7.14 1.44
C GLN A 237 21.26 7.16 2.96
N ALA A 238 20.09 6.70 3.43
CA ALA A 238 19.81 6.62 4.86
C ALA A 238 20.70 5.60 5.58
N GLU A 239 20.87 4.42 4.97
CA GLU A 239 21.76 3.37 5.50
C GLU A 239 23.23 3.82 5.54
N GLU A 240 23.73 4.50 4.49
CA GLU A 240 25.07 5.08 4.46
C GLU A 240 25.29 6.13 5.56
N GLN A 241 24.23 6.83 5.97
CA GLN A 241 24.25 7.78 7.09
C GLN A 241 24.01 7.12 8.47
N GLY A 242 23.88 5.78 8.50
CA GLY A 242 23.78 5.00 9.74
C GLY A 242 22.37 4.82 10.29
N PHE A 243 21.33 5.15 9.53
CA PHE A 243 19.94 4.99 9.97
C PHE A 243 19.40 3.60 9.67
N PRO A 244 18.58 3.01 10.57
CA PRO A 244 17.78 1.83 10.28
C PRO A 244 16.84 2.07 9.09
N ILE A 245 16.75 1.11 8.18
CA ILE A 245 15.90 1.20 7.00
C ILE A 245 14.84 0.09 6.98
N VAL A 246 13.67 0.41 6.45
CA VAL A 246 12.60 -0.57 6.16
C VAL A 246 12.11 -0.37 4.73
N ASP A 247 12.22 -1.42 3.92
CA ASP A 247 11.77 -1.41 2.52
C ASP A 247 10.25 -1.54 2.36
N GLY A 248 9.74 -1.21 1.18
CA GLY A 248 8.30 -1.20 0.89
C GLY A 248 7.68 -2.57 0.60
N LEU A 249 8.49 -3.63 0.42
CA LEU A 249 7.97 -4.93 0.00
C LEU A 249 7.02 -5.53 1.05
N GLY A 250 7.34 -5.40 2.35
CA GLY A 250 6.47 -5.91 3.39
C GLY A 250 5.09 -5.24 3.39
N MET A 251 4.99 -3.95 3.06
CA MET A 251 3.69 -3.29 2.89
C MET A 251 2.85 -3.98 1.79
N LEU A 252 3.46 -4.29 0.65
CA LEU A 252 2.78 -5.03 -0.44
C LEU A 252 2.29 -6.40 0.02
N LEU A 253 3.06 -7.12 0.82
CA LEU A 253 2.71 -8.46 1.30
C LEU A 253 1.57 -8.40 2.35
N HIS A 254 1.74 -7.56 3.37
CA HIS A 254 0.79 -7.48 4.47
C HIS A 254 -0.57 -6.88 4.07
N GLN A 255 -0.61 -5.92 3.13
CA GLN A 255 -1.88 -5.35 2.66
C GLN A 255 -2.77 -6.38 1.93
N ALA A 256 -2.18 -7.45 1.39
CA ALA A 256 -2.92 -8.50 0.69
C ALA A 256 -3.66 -9.47 1.63
N VAL A 257 -3.19 -9.60 2.88
CA VAL A 257 -3.72 -10.54 3.88
C VAL A 257 -5.22 -10.37 4.14
N PRO A 258 -5.75 -9.15 4.43
CA PRO A 258 -7.18 -9.01 4.74
C PRO A 258 -8.10 -9.36 3.57
N GLY A 259 -7.69 -9.02 2.34
CA GLY A 259 -8.45 -9.36 1.14
C GLY A 259 -8.49 -10.87 0.90
N PHE A 260 -7.35 -11.54 1.02
CA PHE A 260 -7.30 -13.00 0.90
C PHE A 260 -8.25 -13.69 1.88
N GLU A 261 -8.23 -13.27 3.15
CA GLU A 261 -9.12 -13.80 4.20
C GLU A 261 -10.61 -13.62 3.82
N LYS A 262 -10.98 -12.45 3.26
CA LYS A 262 -12.36 -12.18 2.82
C LYS A 262 -12.80 -13.06 1.66
N TRP A 263 -11.94 -13.32 0.68
CA TRP A 263 -12.31 -14.07 -0.52
C TRP A 263 -12.20 -15.58 -0.37
N PHE A 264 -11.25 -16.06 0.43
CA PHE A 264 -10.92 -17.50 0.53
C PHE A 264 -11.17 -18.08 1.94
N GLY A 265 -11.65 -17.25 2.89
CA GLY A 265 -12.12 -17.71 4.21
C GLY A 265 -11.03 -18.10 5.20
N GLN A 266 -9.75 -17.96 4.85
CA GLN A 266 -8.63 -18.28 5.73
C GLN A 266 -7.62 -17.16 5.75
N ARG A 267 -7.15 -16.78 6.95
CA ARG A 267 -6.11 -15.75 7.10
C ARG A 267 -4.74 -16.35 6.79
N PRO A 268 -4.02 -15.87 5.77
CA PRO A 268 -2.69 -16.35 5.45
C PRO A 268 -1.62 -15.66 6.32
N ILE A 269 -0.42 -16.24 6.32
CA ILE A 269 0.76 -15.68 6.99
C ILE A 269 1.70 -15.13 5.91
N VAL A 270 2.28 -13.96 6.20
CA VAL A 270 3.41 -13.45 5.44
C VAL A 270 4.67 -14.09 6.02
N ASP A 271 5.27 -15.01 5.28
CA ASP A 271 6.45 -15.73 5.70
C ASP A 271 7.70 -15.38 4.87
N ALA A 272 8.85 -15.84 5.32
CA ALA A 272 10.11 -15.60 4.64
C ALA A 272 10.17 -16.23 3.24
N ALA A 273 9.45 -17.35 3.01
CA ALA A 273 9.41 -18.00 1.71
C ALA A 273 8.61 -17.20 0.69
N LEU A 274 7.46 -16.63 1.08
CA LEU A 274 6.72 -15.70 0.24
C LEU A 274 7.57 -14.47 -0.12
N ARG A 275 8.22 -13.88 0.90
CA ARG A 275 9.08 -12.70 0.66
C ARG A 275 10.21 -13.04 -0.33
N ALA A 276 10.90 -14.16 -0.14
CA ALA A 276 11.96 -14.60 -1.05
C ALA A 276 11.45 -14.86 -2.47
N LEU A 277 10.26 -15.45 -2.62
CA LEU A 277 9.61 -15.67 -3.91
C LEU A 277 9.40 -14.36 -4.67
N ILE A 278 8.91 -13.31 -3.99
CA ILE A 278 8.66 -12.01 -4.63
C ILE A 278 9.98 -11.29 -4.96
N ILE A 279 11.00 -11.39 -4.09
CA ILE A 279 12.32 -10.82 -4.38
C ILE A 279 12.91 -11.46 -5.64
N ALA A 280 12.87 -12.81 -5.75
CA ALA A 280 13.36 -13.51 -6.93
C ALA A 280 12.62 -13.10 -8.22
N ASP A 281 11.29 -12.86 -8.13
CA ASP A 281 10.52 -12.35 -9.27
C ASP A 281 10.93 -10.92 -9.66
N MET A 282 11.24 -10.07 -8.67
CA MET A 282 11.71 -8.69 -8.92
C MET A 282 13.08 -8.64 -9.60
N GLU A 283 13.96 -9.59 -9.27
CA GLU A 283 15.32 -9.69 -9.85
C GLU A 283 15.32 -10.28 -11.26
N ALA A 284 14.27 -11.02 -11.62
CA ALA A 284 14.13 -11.65 -12.92
C ALA A 284 13.52 -10.73 -14.00
N HIS A 285 12.90 -9.62 -13.61
CA HIS A 285 12.15 -8.70 -14.47
C HIS A 285 12.56 -7.24 -14.24
#